data_0eaaaffd9db55ce480f2379814903e4d
#
_entry.id   0eaaaffd9db55ce480f2379814903e4d
#
_cell.length_a   1.000
_cell.length_b   1.000
_cell.length_c   1.000
_cell.angle_alpha   90.00
_cell.angle_beta   90.00
_cell.angle_gamma   90.00
#
_symmetry.space_group_name_H-M   'P 1'
#
loop_
_entity.id
_entity.type
_entity.pdbx_description
1 polymer ?
#
loop_
_entity_poly.entity_id
_entity_poly.type
_entity_poly.pdbx_seq_one_letter_code
_entity_poly.pdbx_strand_id
1 'polypeptide(L)'
;MFATEARQRYQQELTGIRDAGLFKEERYIHSPQGADIEVEFPAGDPARRVINLCANNYLGLSSHPEVVAAARAGLDSRGYGMSSVRFICGTQDIHRELERRLTSFLGTEDTLLFPSCMDANGGVFEAILTDQDVMIADRLVHASIVDGMRLAKAQQDTFKHSDLAHLEEKLQEHQDKRQRLVITDGVFSMDGDLAKLDEIVALAEKYAGPPRARPPPRSRSRRTR
;
A
#
# COMPACT_ATOMS: atom_id res chain seq x y z
N MET A 1 3.52 2.67 -34.29
CA MET A 1 2.50 1.79 -34.91
C MET A 1 2.76 0.37 -34.37
N PHE A 2 1.79 -0.23 -33.69
CA PHE A 2 1.95 -1.59 -33.17
C PHE A 2 2.00 -2.59 -34.33
N ALA A 3 2.91 -3.57 -34.28
CA ALA A 3 2.93 -4.68 -35.23
C ALA A 3 1.60 -5.43 -35.19
N THR A 4 1.11 -5.90 -36.36
CA THR A 4 -0.21 -6.57 -36.48
C THR A 4 -0.33 -7.75 -35.52
N GLU A 5 0.73 -8.54 -35.34
CA GLU A 5 0.78 -9.67 -34.43
C GLU A 5 0.61 -9.28 -32.95
N ALA A 6 1.25 -8.18 -32.52
CA ALA A 6 1.10 -7.67 -31.15
C ALA A 6 -0.36 -7.23 -30.89
N ARG A 7 -0.97 -6.56 -31.87
CA ARG A 7 -2.38 -6.15 -31.77
C ARG A 7 -3.32 -7.36 -31.66
N GLN A 8 -3.10 -8.37 -32.46
CA GLN A 8 -3.90 -9.61 -32.43
C GLN A 8 -3.77 -10.31 -31.06
N ARG A 9 -2.54 -10.41 -30.52
CA ARG A 9 -2.32 -10.98 -29.19
C ARG A 9 -3.10 -10.23 -28.11
N TYR A 10 -2.99 -8.91 -28.06
CA TYR A 10 -3.76 -8.12 -27.08
C TYR A 10 -5.29 -8.24 -27.25
N GLN A 11 -5.77 -8.32 -28.48
CA GLN A 11 -7.18 -8.57 -28.72
C GLN A 11 -7.64 -9.93 -28.19
N GLN A 12 -6.84 -10.98 -28.40
CA GLN A 12 -7.12 -12.32 -27.85
C GLN A 12 -7.13 -12.32 -26.32
N GLU A 13 -6.14 -11.66 -25.68
CA GLU A 13 -6.11 -11.52 -24.23
C GLU A 13 -7.34 -10.79 -23.68
N LEU A 14 -7.73 -9.67 -24.30
CA LEU A 14 -8.95 -8.93 -23.92
C LEU A 14 -10.22 -9.74 -24.10
N THR A 15 -10.31 -10.54 -25.16
CA THR A 15 -11.44 -11.46 -25.38
C THR A 15 -11.49 -12.50 -24.28
N GLY A 16 -10.35 -13.13 -23.94
CA GLY A 16 -10.28 -14.10 -22.85
C GLY A 16 -10.70 -13.52 -21.50
N ILE A 17 -10.31 -12.27 -21.20
CA ILE A 17 -10.72 -11.55 -19.99
C ILE A 17 -12.24 -11.34 -19.97
N ARG A 18 -12.85 -10.98 -21.13
CA ARG A 18 -14.32 -10.82 -21.24
C ARG A 18 -15.06 -12.14 -21.08
N ASP A 19 -14.59 -13.17 -21.76
CA ASP A 19 -15.21 -14.51 -21.72
C ASP A 19 -15.13 -15.11 -20.31
N ALA A 20 -14.09 -14.78 -19.54
CA ALA A 20 -13.96 -15.15 -18.13
C ALA A 20 -14.81 -14.28 -17.18
N GLY A 21 -15.54 -13.28 -17.67
CA GLY A 21 -16.32 -12.35 -16.83
C GLY A 21 -15.47 -11.41 -15.96
N LEU A 22 -14.18 -11.27 -16.26
CA LEU A 22 -13.23 -10.46 -15.49
C LEU A 22 -13.06 -9.03 -16.03
N PHE A 23 -13.63 -8.74 -17.20
CA PHE A 23 -13.55 -7.41 -17.78
C PHE A 23 -14.35 -6.42 -16.94
N LYS A 24 -13.70 -5.33 -16.52
CA LYS A 24 -14.33 -4.27 -15.74
C LYS A 24 -14.75 -3.13 -16.66
N GLU A 25 -16.05 -2.84 -16.70
CA GLU A 25 -16.58 -1.66 -17.36
C GLU A 25 -16.62 -0.49 -16.38
N GLU A 26 -16.12 0.66 -16.82
CA GLU A 26 -16.09 1.88 -16.00
C GLU A 26 -17.49 2.50 -15.93
N ARG A 27 -17.79 3.11 -14.78
CA ARG A 27 -18.99 3.92 -14.56
C ARG A 27 -18.57 5.39 -14.59
N TYR A 28 -19.27 6.20 -15.39
CA TYR A 28 -18.95 7.63 -15.50
C TYR A 28 -19.73 8.40 -14.45
N ILE A 29 -19.00 9.11 -13.57
CA ILE A 29 -19.58 9.91 -12.50
C ILE A 29 -19.68 11.35 -12.97
N HIS A 30 -20.88 11.91 -12.97
CA HIS A 30 -21.18 13.27 -13.47
C HIS A 30 -21.37 14.30 -12.35
N SER A 31 -21.17 13.90 -11.10
CA SER A 31 -21.29 14.78 -9.91
C SER A 31 -20.02 14.79 -9.08
N PRO A 32 -19.86 15.72 -8.14
CA PRO A 32 -18.84 15.59 -7.09
C PRO A 32 -19.01 14.30 -6.30
N GLN A 33 -17.92 13.79 -5.74
CA GLN A 33 -17.95 12.61 -4.87
C GLN A 33 -18.74 12.88 -3.58
N GLY A 34 -19.61 11.93 -3.23
CA GLY A 34 -20.45 12.00 -2.05
C GLY A 34 -21.13 10.66 -1.77
N ALA A 35 -22.00 10.62 -0.79
CA ALA A 35 -22.85 9.47 -0.52
C ALA A 35 -23.87 9.22 -1.66
N ASP A 36 -24.37 10.31 -2.25
CA ASP A 36 -25.21 10.32 -3.45
C ASP A 36 -24.39 10.86 -4.61
N ILE A 37 -24.39 10.14 -5.75
CA ILE A 37 -23.69 10.54 -6.97
C ILE A 37 -24.58 10.30 -8.21
N GLU A 38 -24.32 11.02 -9.27
CA GLU A 38 -24.92 10.80 -10.58
C GLU A 38 -24.01 9.92 -11.44
N VAL A 39 -24.51 8.80 -11.92
CA VAL A 39 -23.74 7.79 -12.64
C VAL A 39 -24.40 7.42 -13.95
N GLU A 40 -23.63 7.46 -15.03
CA GLU A 40 -23.95 6.88 -16.33
C GLU A 40 -23.40 5.46 -16.39
N PHE A 41 -24.28 4.48 -16.61
CA PHE A 41 -23.92 3.08 -16.83
C PHE A 41 -25.14 2.28 -17.32
N PRO A 42 -25.01 1.53 -18.43
CA PRO A 42 -23.85 1.46 -19.36
C PRO A 42 -23.50 2.81 -20.02
N ALA A 43 -22.35 2.87 -20.67
CA ALA A 43 -21.92 4.07 -21.41
C ALA A 43 -22.97 4.46 -22.47
N GLY A 44 -23.39 5.74 -22.50
CA GLY A 44 -24.42 6.25 -23.39
C GLY A 44 -25.82 6.27 -22.81
N ASP A 45 -26.06 5.65 -21.68
CA ASP A 45 -27.33 5.74 -20.96
C ASP A 45 -27.47 7.08 -20.18
N PRO A 46 -28.70 7.56 -19.93
CA PRO A 46 -28.89 8.72 -19.08
C PRO A 46 -28.31 8.51 -17.69
N ALA A 47 -27.60 9.52 -17.17
CA ALA A 47 -27.09 9.50 -15.82
C ALA A 47 -28.24 9.38 -14.80
N ARG A 48 -28.05 8.58 -13.77
CA ARG A 48 -29.03 8.36 -12.69
C ARG A 48 -28.38 8.50 -11.33
N ARG A 49 -29.16 8.97 -10.37
CA ARG A 49 -28.73 9.09 -8.99
C ARG A 49 -28.62 7.71 -8.33
N VAL A 50 -27.50 7.46 -7.67
CA VAL A 50 -27.22 6.22 -6.95
C VAL A 50 -26.54 6.51 -5.60
N ILE A 51 -26.68 5.58 -4.67
CA ILE A 51 -25.93 5.60 -3.40
C ILE A 51 -24.54 5.00 -3.65
N ASN A 52 -23.51 5.73 -3.29
CA ASN A 52 -22.12 5.33 -3.43
C ASN A 52 -21.58 4.68 -2.14
N LEU A 53 -21.47 3.36 -2.14
CA LEU A 53 -20.95 2.57 -1.01
C LEU A 53 -19.49 2.12 -1.19
N CYS A 54 -18.85 2.50 -2.31
CA CYS A 54 -17.51 2.00 -2.66
C CYS A 54 -16.42 3.09 -2.73
N ALA A 55 -16.74 4.35 -2.42
CA ALA A 55 -15.74 5.41 -2.45
C ALA A 55 -14.82 5.35 -1.23
N ASN A 56 -13.52 5.63 -1.44
CA ASN A 56 -12.56 5.84 -0.36
C ASN A 56 -12.67 7.23 0.28
N ASN A 57 -13.89 7.75 0.39
CA ASN A 57 -14.20 9.06 0.97
C ASN A 57 -14.72 8.91 2.41
N TYR A 58 -13.98 8.15 3.23
CA TYR A 58 -14.41 7.71 4.57
C TYR A 58 -14.81 8.86 5.50
N LEU A 59 -14.17 10.02 5.39
CA LEU A 59 -14.46 11.20 6.22
C LEU A 59 -15.32 12.24 5.50
N GLY A 60 -15.77 11.98 4.28
CA GLY A 60 -16.58 12.91 3.49
C GLY A 60 -15.86 14.18 3.05
N LEU A 61 -14.53 14.18 3.02
CA LEU A 61 -13.72 15.38 2.80
C LEU A 61 -13.48 15.72 1.33
N SER A 62 -13.74 14.81 0.39
CA SER A 62 -13.46 15.03 -1.05
C SER A 62 -14.08 16.31 -1.62
N SER A 63 -15.26 16.70 -1.15
CA SER A 63 -16.00 17.89 -1.61
C SER A 63 -16.34 18.83 -0.45
N HIS A 64 -15.64 18.69 0.69
CA HIS A 64 -15.90 19.55 1.85
C HIS A 64 -15.55 21.00 1.54
N PRO A 65 -16.45 21.99 1.81
CA PRO A 65 -16.24 23.37 1.38
C PRO A 65 -14.94 24.00 1.87
N GLU A 66 -14.53 23.73 3.11
CA GLU A 66 -13.28 24.25 3.67
C GLU A 66 -12.05 23.65 2.99
N VAL A 67 -12.07 22.35 2.65
CA VAL A 67 -10.98 21.67 1.93
C VAL A 67 -10.86 22.24 0.51
N VAL A 68 -11.99 22.43 -0.17
CA VAL A 68 -12.03 23.03 -1.51
C VAL A 68 -11.52 24.47 -1.47
N ALA A 69 -11.93 25.26 -0.47
CA ALA A 69 -11.46 26.65 -0.31
C ALA A 69 -9.94 26.69 -0.04
N ALA A 70 -9.42 25.82 0.82
CA ALA A 70 -7.99 25.73 1.08
C ALA A 70 -7.20 25.32 -0.16
N ALA A 71 -7.72 24.39 -0.97
CA ALA A 71 -7.09 24.00 -2.24
C ALA A 71 -7.01 25.18 -3.23
N ARG A 72 -8.09 25.97 -3.35
CA ARG A 72 -8.10 27.19 -4.19
C ARG A 72 -7.08 28.22 -3.71
N ALA A 73 -7.04 28.49 -2.40
CA ALA A 73 -6.04 29.40 -1.83
C ALA A 73 -4.60 28.91 -2.04
N GLY A 74 -4.38 27.60 -2.01
CA GLY A 74 -3.10 26.97 -2.35
C GLY A 74 -2.70 27.23 -3.80
N LEU A 75 -3.62 27.03 -4.75
CA LEU A 75 -3.40 27.31 -6.16
C LEU A 75 -3.08 28.79 -6.41
N ASP A 76 -3.83 29.70 -5.79
CA ASP A 76 -3.64 31.15 -5.94
C ASP A 76 -2.28 31.61 -5.40
N SER A 77 -1.81 31.01 -4.30
CA SER A 77 -0.59 31.45 -3.61
C SER A 77 0.69 30.71 -4.06
N ARG A 78 0.58 29.48 -4.57
CA ARG A 78 1.73 28.61 -4.90
C ARG A 78 1.76 28.13 -6.35
N GLY A 79 0.69 28.35 -7.12
CA GLY A 79 0.52 27.79 -8.46
C GLY A 79 0.11 26.32 -8.46
N TYR A 80 -0.03 25.77 -9.66
CA TYR A 80 -0.58 24.42 -9.85
C TYR A 80 0.44 23.30 -9.58
N GLY A 81 1.70 23.50 -9.94
CA GLY A 81 2.70 22.43 -9.89
C GLY A 81 4.04 22.86 -9.32
N MET A 82 4.75 21.90 -8.74
CA MET A 82 6.07 22.13 -8.16
C MET A 82 7.20 22.19 -9.20
N SER A 83 6.98 21.64 -10.38
CA SER A 83 7.91 21.63 -11.53
C SER A 83 9.31 21.07 -11.23
N SER A 84 9.49 20.39 -10.11
CA SER A 84 10.74 19.78 -9.69
C SER A 84 10.53 18.72 -8.62
N VAL A 85 11.50 17.80 -8.49
CA VAL A 85 11.59 16.90 -7.35
C VAL A 85 11.96 17.65 -6.06
N ARG A 86 11.52 17.14 -4.93
CA ARG A 86 11.61 17.85 -3.65
C ARG A 86 13.02 18.28 -3.25
N PHE A 87 14.01 17.42 -3.40
CA PHE A 87 15.37 17.69 -2.92
C PHE A 87 16.16 18.67 -3.82
N ILE A 88 15.70 18.96 -5.05
CA ILE A 88 16.36 19.94 -5.91
C ILE A 88 15.77 21.34 -5.68
N CYS A 89 14.54 21.60 -6.17
CA CYS A 89 13.85 22.88 -6.01
C CYS A 89 12.33 22.75 -5.90
N GLY A 90 11.80 21.55 -5.56
CA GLY A 90 10.36 21.28 -5.43
C GLY A 90 9.83 21.27 -4.01
N THR A 91 10.65 21.57 -2.98
CA THR A 91 10.16 21.69 -1.61
C THR A 91 9.72 23.10 -1.29
N GLN A 92 8.44 23.26 -0.97
CA GLN A 92 7.88 24.52 -0.49
C GLN A 92 7.70 24.51 1.02
N ASP A 93 7.51 25.69 1.60
CA ASP A 93 7.23 25.89 3.03
C ASP A 93 6.00 25.11 3.51
N ILE A 94 4.94 25.05 2.69
CA ILE A 94 3.71 24.30 3.02
C ILE A 94 3.94 22.78 3.14
N HIS A 95 4.93 22.19 2.45
CA HIS A 95 5.29 20.80 2.67
C HIS A 95 5.83 20.59 4.10
N ARG A 96 6.76 21.47 4.54
CA ARG A 96 7.35 21.39 5.88
C ARG A 96 6.30 21.66 6.96
N GLU A 97 5.39 22.60 6.73
CA GLU A 97 4.29 22.87 7.66
C GLU A 97 3.36 21.66 7.80
N LEU A 98 3.00 20.99 6.68
CA LEU A 98 2.18 19.79 6.73
C LEU A 98 2.90 18.62 7.44
N GLU A 99 4.18 18.39 7.11
CA GLU A 99 5.01 17.37 7.78
C GLU A 99 5.05 17.60 9.30
N ARG A 100 5.29 18.85 9.75
CA ARG A 100 5.31 19.21 11.16
C ARG A 100 3.95 18.98 11.85
N ARG A 101 2.85 19.33 11.20
CA ARG A 101 1.49 19.10 11.75
C ARG A 101 1.17 17.62 11.86
N LEU A 102 1.52 16.83 10.85
CA LEU A 102 1.32 15.38 10.88
C LEU A 102 2.18 14.72 11.96
N THR A 103 3.44 15.12 12.09
CA THR A 103 4.34 14.69 13.16
C THR A 103 3.74 14.93 14.53
N SER A 104 3.22 16.14 14.77
CA SER A 104 2.56 16.49 16.04
C SER A 104 1.26 15.71 16.27
N PHE A 105 0.47 15.51 15.23
CA PHE A 105 -0.81 14.78 15.31
C PHE A 105 -0.60 13.29 15.57
N LEU A 106 0.38 12.68 14.94
CA LEU A 106 0.67 11.25 15.06
C LEU A 106 1.57 10.90 16.25
N GLY A 107 2.24 11.91 16.85
CA GLY A 107 3.19 11.69 17.94
C GLY A 107 4.49 11.02 17.50
N THR A 108 4.89 11.19 16.24
CA THR A 108 6.13 10.67 15.67
C THR A 108 7.27 11.68 15.79
N GLU A 109 8.52 11.26 15.53
CA GLU A 109 9.68 12.15 15.55
C GLU A 109 9.75 13.03 14.29
N ASP A 110 9.38 12.50 13.14
CA ASP A 110 9.32 13.23 11.86
C ASP A 110 8.31 12.57 10.90
N THR A 111 8.02 13.25 9.79
CA THR A 111 7.09 12.81 8.75
C THR A 111 7.67 13.13 7.37
N LEU A 112 7.54 12.19 6.44
CA LEU A 112 7.84 12.39 5.02
C LEU A 112 6.56 12.26 4.19
N LEU A 113 6.37 13.19 3.24
CA LEU A 113 5.21 13.17 2.34
C LEU A 113 5.57 12.48 1.03
N PHE A 114 4.64 11.64 0.57
CA PHE A 114 4.67 11.02 -0.76
C PHE A 114 3.39 11.38 -1.53
N PRO A 115 3.41 11.40 -2.87
CA PRO A 115 2.23 11.70 -3.68
C PRO A 115 1.09 10.69 -3.50
N SER A 116 1.44 9.42 -3.20
CA SER A 116 0.48 8.35 -2.93
C SER A 116 1.07 7.29 -2.00
N CYS A 117 0.20 6.43 -1.44
CA CYS A 117 0.65 5.24 -0.70
C CYS A 117 1.40 4.25 -1.61
N MET A 118 1.08 4.20 -2.91
CA MET A 118 1.81 3.37 -3.88
C MET A 118 3.28 3.81 -3.99
N ASP A 119 3.52 5.12 -4.09
CA ASP A 119 4.88 5.68 -4.13
C ASP A 119 5.63 5.46 -2.81
N ALA A 120 4.93 5.63 -1.68
CA ALA A 120 5.51 5.38 -0.36
C ALA A 120 5.94 3.92 -0.21
N ASN A 121 5.07 2.96 -0.52
CA ASN A 121 5.35 1.54 -0.44
C ASN A 121 6.43 1.12 -1.45
N GLY A 122 6.45 1.72 -2.66
CA GLY A 122 7.48 1.47 -3.66
C GLY A 122 8.87 1.97 -3.26
N GLY A 123 8.95 3.03 -2.46
CA GLY A 123 10.23 3.67 -2.11
C GLY A 123 10.78 3.29 -0.74
N VAL A 124 9.94 2.95 0.24
CA VAL A 124 10.39 2.80 1.63
C VAL A 124 11.27 1.56 1.84
N PHE A 125 10.88 0.42 1.30
CA PHE A 125 11.58 -0.84 1.60
C PHE A 125 13.00 -0.87 1.02
N GLU A 126 13.17 -0.42 -0.23
CA GLU A 126 14.50 -0.34 -0.84
C GLU A 126 15.41 0.65 -0.13
N ALA A 127 14.84 1.73 0.44
CA ALA A 127 15.60 2.76 1.13
C ALA A 127 16.14 2.31 2.49
N ILE A 128 15.41 1.46 3.23
CA ILE A 128 15.76 1.10 4.62
C ILE A 128 16.29 -0.33 4.79
N LEU A 129 16.12 -1.20 3.77
CA LEU A 129 16.49 -2.62 3.83
C LEU A 129 17.58 -2.97 2.81
N THR A 130 18.32 -4.03 3.13
CA THR A 130 19.37 -4.62 2.28
C THR A 130 19.13 -6.11 2.11
N ASP A 131 20.00 -6.82 1.40
CA ASP A 131 20.00 -8.27 1.24
C ASP A 131 20.24 -9.06 2.55
N GLN A 132 20.70 -8.37 3.60
CA GLN A 132 20.88 -8.96 4.93
C GLN A 132 19.61 -8.98 5.78
N ASP A 133 18.53 -8.39 5.30
CA ASP A 133 17.28 -8.18 6.00
C ASP A 133 16.17 -9.10 5.46
N VAL A 134 15.07 -9.18 6.19
CA VAL A 134 13.85 -9.89 5.75
C VAL A 134 12.62 -9.04 5.99
N MET A 135 11.71 -9.08 5.04
CA MET A 135 10.35 -8.57 5.14
C MET A 135 9.40 -9.73 5.41
N ILE A 136 8.59 -9.63 6.46
CA ILE A 136 7.60 -10.64 6.87
C ILE A 136 6.23 -9.99 6.82
N ALA A 137 5.49 -10.21 5.74
CA ALA A 137 4.21 -9.54 5.48
C ALA A 137 3.02 -10.45 5.76
N ASP A 138 1.92 -9.87 6.25
CA ASP A 138 0.64 -10.55 6.22
C ASP A 138 0.27 -10.90 4.77
N ARG A 139 -0.26 -12.09 4.53
CA ARG A 139 -0.55 -12.57 3.17
C ARG A 139 -1.59 -11.74 2.42
N LEU A 140 -2.44 -10.98 3.12
CA LEU A 140 -3.48 -10.14 2.53
C LEU A 140 -3.15 -8.66 2.51
N VAL A 141 -1.89 -8.26 2.71
CA VAL A 141 -1.48 -6.86 2.58
C VAL A 141 -1.81 -6.31 1.20
N HIS A 142 -2.01 -5.00 1.14
CA HIS A 142 -2.35 -4.30 -0.09
C HIS A 142 -1.34 -4.59 -1.22
N ALA A 143 -1.82 -4.66 -2.46
CA ALA A 143 -0.99 -4.97 -3.64
C ALA A 143 0.23 -4.05 -3.79
N SER A 144 0.10 -2.77 -3.43
CA SER A 144 1.23 -1.82 -3.46
C SER A 144 2.36 -2.19 -2.49
N ILE A 145 2.05 -2.82 -1.36
CA ILE A 145 3.06 -3.36 -0.43
C ILE A 145 3.78 -4.53 -1.08
N VAL A 146 3.03 -5.46 -1.69
CA VAL A 146 3.61 -6.60 -2.41
C VAL A 146 4.55 -6.13 -3.52
N ASP A 147 4.13 -5.13 -4.29
CA ASP A 147 4.96 -4.57 -5.37
C ASP A 147 6.18 -3.82 -4.82
N GLY A 148 6.04 -3.06 -3.75
CA GLY A 148 7.16 -2.41 -3.07
C GLY A 148 8.17 -3.43 -2.50
N MET A 149 7.69 -4.54 -1.92
CA MET A 149 8.55 -5.63 -1.46
C MET A 149 9.37 -6.24 -2.61
N ARG A 150 8.78 -6.40 -3.80
CA ARG A 150 9.46 -6.94 -4.99
C ARG A 150 10.61 -6.07 -5.49
N LEU A 151 10.57 -4.76 -5.25
CA LEU A 151 11.62 -3.82 -5.62
C LEU A 151 12.82 -3.89 -4.68
N ALA A 152 12.62 -4.31 -3.43
CA ALA A 152 13.67 -4.37 -2.43
C ALA A 152 14.55 -5.63 -2.59
N LYS A 153 15.84 -5.52 -2.19
CA LYS A 153 16.80 -6.64 -2.18
C LYS A 153 16.64 -7.56 -0.98
N ALA A 154 15.91 -7.14 0.04
CA ALA A 154 15.66 -7.91 1.24
C ALA A 154 14.90 -9.20 0.93
N GLN A 155 15.15 -10.25 1.70
CA GLN A 155 14.40 -11.50 1.59
C GLN A 155 12.92 -11.23 1.88
N GLN A 156 12.02 -11.88 1.13
CA GLN A 156 10.58 -11.78 1.32
C GLN A 156 10.05 -13.06 1.93
N ASP A 157 9.20 -12.91 2.94
CA ASP A 157 8.43 -14.00 3.52
C ASP A 157 7.03 -13.51 3.90
N THR A 158 6.10 -14.43 4.12
CA THR A 158 4.72 -14.09 4.47
C THR A 158 4.22 -14.97 5.61
N PHE A 159 3.33 -14.42 6.42
CA PHE A 159 2.56 -15.20 7.39
C PHE A 159 1.07 -15.26 7.00
N LYS A 160 0.36 -16.26 7.50
CA LYS A 160 -1.07 -16.42 7.26
C LYS A 160 -1.83 -15.25 7.85
N HIS A 161 -2.88 -14.81 7.15
CA HIS A 161 -3.66 -13.65 7.55
C HIS A 161 -4.11 -13.73 9.01
N SER A 162 -3.79 -12.67 9.77
CA SER A 162 -4.11 -12.53 11.21
C SER A 162 -3.67 -13.69 12.12
N ASP A 163 -2.73 -14.54 11.67
CA ASP A 163 -2.21 -15.68 12.42
C ASP A 163 -0.90 -15.31 13.15
N LEU A 164 -1.04 -14.93 14.42
CA LEU A 164 0.08 -14.52 15.26
C LEU A 164 1.06 -15.67 15.57
N ALA A 165 0.57 -16.91 15.66
CA ALA A 165 1.44 -18.06 15.89
C ALA A 165 2.35 -18.29 14.68
N HIS A 166 1.82 -18.17 13.47
CA HIS A 166 2.61 -18.27 12.26
C HIS A 166 3.56 -17.06 12.07
N LEU A 167 3.15 -15.83 12.49
CA LEU A 167 4.06 -14.69 12.53
C LEU A 167 5.23 -14.96 13.48
N GLU A 168 4.97 -15.49 14.67
CA GLU A 168 6.02 -15.83 15.64
C GLU A 168 6.98 -16.89 15.09
N GLU A 169 6.47 -17.93 14.42
CA GLU A 169 7.29 -18.94 13.73
C GLU A 169 8.22 -18.28 12.71
N LYS A 170 7.69 -17.35 11.87
CA LYS A 170 8.49 -16.62 10.87
C LYS A 170 9.55 -15.73 11.51
N LEU A 171 9.24 -15.05 12.60
CA LEU A 171 10.22 -14.28 13.35
C LEU A 171 11.34 -15.14 13.94
N GLN A 172 11.02 -16.37 14.37
CA GLN A 172 12.00 -17.36 14.85
C GLN A 172 12.87 -17.91 13.72
N GLU A 173 12.28 -18.19 12.55
CA GLU A 173 13.01 -18.70 11.39
C GLU A 173 14.09 -17.73 10.89
N HIS A 174 13.84 -16.43 11.02
CA HIS A 174 14.70 -15.37 10.49
C HIS A 174 15.55 -14.65 11.56
N GLN A 175 15.87 -15.30 12.68
CA GLN A 175 16.69 -14.67 13.72
C GLN A 175 18.15 -14.43 13.30
N ASP A 176 18.60 -15.06 12.24
CA ASP A 176 19.92 -14.84 11.62
C ASP A 176 19.99 -13.54 10.79
N LYS A 177 18.87 -12.92 10.49
CA LYS A 177 18.83 -11.68 9.70
C LYS A 177 19.17 -10.45 10.53
N ARG A 178 19.82 -9.48 9.88
CA ARG A 178 20.19 -8.20 10.51
C ARG A 178 18.93 -7.49 11.03
N GLN A 179 17.92 -7.37 10.20
CA GLN A 179 16.64 -6.76 10.54
C GLN A 179 15.48 -7.61 10.02
N ARG A 180 14.41 -7.67 10.79
CA ARG A 180 13.13 -8.32 10.48
C ARG A 180 12.06 -7.24 10.48
N LEU A 181 11.57 -6.88 9.29
CA LEU A 181 10.49 -5.91 9.13
C LEU A 181 9.16 -6.65 9.03
N VAL A 182 8.30 -6.50 10.02
CA VAL A 182 6.92 -7.01 9.97
C VAL A 182 6.04 -5.97 9.27
N ILE A 183 5.22 -6.42 8.33
CA ILE A 183 4.40 -5.57 7.48
C ILE A 183 2.95 -6.05 7.52
N THR A 184 2.03 -5.13 7.80
CA THR A 184 0.59 -5.40 7.81
C THR A 184 -0.19 -4.13 7.39
N ASP A 185 -1.44 -4.31 6.97
CA ASP A 185 -2.40 -3.22 6.88
C ASP A 185 -3.08 -3.03 8.25
N GLY A 186 -3.44 -1.81 8.62
CA GLY A 186 -4.22 -1.57 9.83
C GLY A 186 -5.66 -2.04 9.69
N VAL A 187 -6.23 -1.85 8.49
CA VAL A 187 -7.57 -2.32 8.08
C VAL A 187 -7.44 -2.97 6.71
N PHE A 188 -7.83 -4.22 6.59
CA PHE A 188 -7.80 -4.96 5.32
C PHE A 188 -9.06 -4.62 4.50
N SER A 189 -8.89 -3.90 3.41
CA SER A 189 -10.00 -3.25 2.67
C SER A 189 -11.00 -4.22 2.04
N MET A 190 -10.61 -5.44 1.71
CA MET A 190 -11.49 -6.41 1.06
C MET A 190 -12.47 -7.09 2.03
N ASP A 191 -12.01 -7.39 3.23
CA ASP A 191 -12.77 -8.15 4.23
C ASP A 191 -13.20 -7.29 5.42
N GLY A 192 -12.57 -6.12 5.60
CA GLY A 192 -12.85 -5.19 6.70
C GLY A 192 -12.19 -5.59 8.03
N ASP A 193 -11.31 -6.57 8.01
CA ASP A 193 -10.60 -7.03 9.20
C ASP A 193 -9.64 -5.99 9.74
N LEU A 194 -9.52 -5.94 11.06
CA LEU A 194 -8.56 -5.11 11.77
C LEU A 194 -7.33 -5.92 12.17
N ALA A 195 -6.14 -5.39 11.92
CA ALA A 195 -4.93 -6.03 12.39
C ALA A 195 -4.84 -5.99 13.92
N LYS A 196 -4.33 -7.06 14.51
CA LYS A 196 -4.05 -7.17 15.96
C LYS A 196 -2.74 -6.45 16.28
N LEU A 197 -2.70 -5.11 16.07
CA LEU A 197 -1.46 -4.32 16.10
C LEU A 197 -0.70 -4.45 17.42
N ASP A 198 -1.37 -4.41 18.56
CA ASP A 198 -0.72 -4.52 19.88
C ASP A 198 0.03 -5.85 20.03
N GLU A 199 -0.58 -6.95 19.57
CA GLU A 199 0.03 -8.28 19.63
C GLU A 199 1.16 -8.43 18.61
N ILE A 200 1.01 -7.86 17.42
CA ILE A 200 2.06 -7.82 16.38
C ILE A 200 3.28 -7.03 16.90
N VAL A 201 3.06 -5.87 17.51
CA VAL A 201 4.13 -5.05 18.10
C VAL A 201 4.83 -5.81 19.22
N ALA A 202 4.09 -6.44 20.13
CA ALA A 202 4.66 -7.24 21.21
C ALA A 202 5.53 -8.39 20.69
N LEU A 203 5.10 -9.07 19.62
CA LEU A 203 5.92 -10.09 18.96
C LEU A 203 7.17 -9.49 18.29
N ALA A 204 7.03 -8.38 17.56
CA ALA A 204 8.16 -7.71 16.92
C ALA A 204 9.21 -7.28 17.96
N GLU A 205 8.80 -6.70 19.08
CA GLU A 205 9.69 -6.32 20.18
C GLU A 205 10.37 -7.54 20.84
N LYS A 206 9.63 -8.63 21.08
CA LYS A 206 10.17 -9.88 21.62
C LYS A 206 11.33 -10.43 20.78
N TYR A 207 11.29 -10.21 19.48
CA TYR A 207 12.30 -10.68 18.53
C TYR A 207 13.18 -9.58 17.97
N ALA A 208 13.14 -8.35 18.50
CA ALA A 208 13.92 -7.19 18.02
C ALA A 208 15.44 -7.26 18.31
N GLY A 209 15.93 -8.29 18.98
CA GLY A 209 17.34 -8.44 19.34
C GLY A 209 18.30 -8.60 18.14
N PRO A 210 19.62 -8.51 18.37
CA PRO A 210 20.63 -8.71 17.33
C PRO A 210 20.52 -10.10 16.68
N PRO A 211 21.05 -10.30 15.46
CA PRO A 211 21.01 -11.56 14.76
C PRO A 211 21.57 -12.70 15.62
N ARG A 212 20.84 -13.79 15.70
CA ARG A 212 21.26 -15.01 16.40
C ARG A 212 21.71 -16.05 15.38
N ALA A 213 22.83 -16.72 15.63
CA ALA A 213 23.30 -17.80 14.77
C ALA A 213 22.21 -18.88 14.61
N ARG A 214 21.91 -19.25 13.37
CA ARG A 214 20.93 -20.32 13.08
C ARG A 214 21.42 -21.62 13.73
N PRO A 215 20.62 -22.30 14.53
CA PRO A 215 21.01 -23.60 15.07
C PRO A 215 21.27 -24.57 13.91
N PRO A 216 22.30 -25.41 14.00
CA PRO A 216 22.59 -26.38 12.96
C PRO A 216 21.38 -27.27 12.68
N PRO A 217 21.13 -27.65 11.42
CA PRO A 217 20.00 -28.51 11.07
C PRO A 217 20.08 -29.79 11.93
N ARG A 218 18.98 -30.14 12.59
CA ARG A 218 18.91 -31.38 13.37
C ARG A 218 19.25 -32.54 12.45
N SER A 219 20.38 -33.22 12.71
CA SER A 219 20.75 -34.44 12.01
C SER A 219 19.61 -35.44 12.13
N ARG A 220 18.99 -35.81 11.00
CA ARG A 220 18.09 -36.96 10.97
C ARG A 220 18.93 -38.16 11.34
N SER A 221 18.82 -38.66 12.57
CA SER A 221 19.36 -39.94 12.94
C SER A 221 18.78 -40.97 11.98
N ARG A 222 19.62 -41.53 11.11
CA ARG A 222 19.25 -42.74 10.35
C ARG A 222 18.97 -43.83 11.41
N ARG A 223 17.71 -44.11 11.61
CA ARG A 223 17.35 -45.38 12.25
C ARG A 223 17.70 -46.48 11.25
N THR A 224 18.85 -47.09 11.43
CA THR A 224 19.15 -48.38 10.83
C THR A 224 18.23 -49.41 11.47
N ARG A 225 17.45 -50.09 10.69
CA ARG A 225 16.82 -51.36 11.04
C ARG A 225 17.79 -52.47 10.66
#